data_1ee97e35f127aad70b304e24dfd26730
#
_entry.id   1ee97e35f127aad70b304e24dfd26730
#
_cell.length_a   1.000
_cell.length_b   1.000
_cell.length_c   1.000
_cell.angle_alpha   90.00
_cell.angle_beta   90.00
_cell.angle_gamma   90.00
#
_symmetry.space_group_name_H-M   'P 1'
#
loop_
_entity.id
_entity.type
_entity.pdbx_description
1 polymer ?
#
loop_
_entity_poly.entity_id
_entity_poly.type
_entity_poly.pdbx_seq_one_letter_code
_entity_poly.pdbx_strand_id
1 'polypeptide(L)'
;MRVIETARFTLEPQIAAHAEEMFAVLSDPAIYEYENQPPSSLEWLRTRYTKLETRCSADGREQWLNWVIRVPTSELIGYVQATVRPGHAAIAYELSSAHWGRGLGHGAVKAMISELVEHYKVRSLFAVLKRDNLRSVRLLERLGFSLASPEQHVAHKAEVGEVLMCHECRRA
;
A
#
# COMPACT_ATOMS: atom_id res chain seq x y z
N MET A 1 -13.95 -5.92 3.61
CA MET A 1 -13.27 -4.60 3.66
C MET A 1 -14.31 -3.51 3.85
N ARG A 2 -14.01 -2.49 4.59
CA ARG A 2 -14.89 -1.33 4.82
C ARG A 2 -14.25 -0.05 4.29
N VAL A 3 -15.05 0.99 4.10
CA VAL A 3 -14.61 2.35 3.85
C VAL A 3 -14.00 2.90 5.16
N ILE A 4 -12.90 3.64 5.05
CA ILE A 4 -12.24 4.28 6.19
C ILE A 4 -12.25 5.79 5.94
N GLU A 5 -13.06 6.49 6.70
CA GLU A 5 -13.23 7.93 6.58
C GLU A 5 -12.26 8.68 7.50
N THR A 6 -11.65 9.74 6.98
CA THR A 6 -10.83 10.69 7.72
C THR A 6 -11.23 12.12 7.36
N ALA A 7 -10.77 13.10 8.11
CA ALA A 7 -11.03 14.51 7.78
C ALA A 7 -10.39 14.97 6.44
N ARG A 8 -9.40 14.24 5.92
CA ARG A 8 -8.59 14.70 4.77
C ARG A 8 -8.74 13.82 3.53
N PHE A 9 -9.20 12.60 3.68
CA PHE A 9 -9.39 11.62 2.61
C PHE A 9 -10.26 10.47 3.09
N THR A 10 -10.78 9.72 2.15
CA THR A 10 -11.46 8.44 2.36
C THR A 10 -10.66 7.33 1.70
N LEU A 11 -10.48 6.21 2.40
CA LEU A 11 -9.98 4.98 1.81
C LEU A 11 -11.19 4.14 1.38
N GLU A 12 -11.40 4.03 0.09
CA GLU A 12 -12.49 3.24 -0.49
C GLU A 12 -11.96 1.86 -0.88
N PRO A 13 -12.65 0.76 -0.51
CA PRO A 13 -12.29 -0.56 -1.02
C PRO A 13 -12.20 -0.53 -2.54
N GLN A 14 -11.03 -0.88 -3.08
CA GLN A 14 -10.78 -0.88 -4.51
C GLN A 14 -11.70 -1.85 -5.24
N ILE A 15 -12.31 -1.40 -6.33
CA ILE A 15 -13.16 -2.19 -7.22
C ILE A 15 -12.74 -1.96 -8.68
N ALA A 16 -13.19 -2.81 -9.59
CA ALA A 16 -12.88 -2.70 -11.02
C ALA A 16 -13.28 -1.34 -11.63
N ALA A 17 -14.38 -0.74 -11.15
CA ALA A 17 -14.85 0.56 -11.62
C ALA A 17 -13.86 1.71 -11.36
N HIS A 18 -12.96 1.59 -10.37
CA HIS A 18 -11.93 2.60 -10.11
C HIS A 18 -10.80 2.62 -11.14
N ALA A 19 -10.72 1.61 -12.02
CA ALA A 19 -9.57 1.46 -12.93
C ALA A 19 -9.41 2.65 -13.89
N GLU A 20 -10.50 3.25 -14.35
CA GLU A 20 -10.43 4.37 -15.31
C GLU A 20 -9.80 5.62 -14.68
N GLU A 21 -10.28 6.02 -13.51
CA GLU A 21 -9.75 7.17 -12.77
C GLU A 21 -8.32 6.88 -12.29
N MET A 22 -8.07 5.68 -11.75
CA MET A 22 -6.74 5.26 -11.30
C MET A 22 -5.73 5.09 -12.42
N PHE A 23 -6.16 4.81 -13.65
CA PHE A 23 -5.24 4.73 -14.79
C PHE A 23 -4.56 6.10 -15.03
N ALA A 24 -5.31 7.20 -14.94
CA ALA A 24 -4.72 8.54 -15.04
C ALA A 24 -3.72 8.81 -13.90
N VAL A 25 -4.08 8.47 -12.65
CA VAL A 25 -3.20 8.60 -11.47
C VAL A 25 -1.92 7.78 -11.64
N LEU A 26 -2.04 6.53 -12.06
CA LEU A 26 -0.93 5.59 -12.22
C LEU A 26 -0.15 5.79 -13.54
N SER A 27 -0.53 6.73 -14.38
CA SER A 27 0.25 7.15 -15.56
C SER A 27 1.29 8.21 -15.23
N ASP A 28 1.36 8.71 -14.00
CA ASP A 28 2.38 9.66 -13.55
C ASP A 28 3.77 8.98 -13.49
N PRO A 29 4.71 9.33 -14.39
CA PRO A 29 6.01 8.66 -14.43
C PRO A 29 6.85 8.88 -13.16
N ALA A 30 6.60 9.95 -12.42
CA ALA A 30 7.37 10.29 -11.22
C ALA A 30 7.21 9.24 -10.10
N ILE A 31 6.09 8.50 -10.06
CA ILE A 31 5.88 7.46 -9.04
C ILE A 31 6.73 6.21 -9.29
N TYR A 32 7.28 6.04 -10.50
CA TYR A 32 8.07 4.88 -10.92
C TYR A 32 9.58 5.15 -10.94
N GLU A 33 10.02 6.22 -10.31
CA GLU A 33 11.44 6.58 -10.27
C GLU A 33 12.34 5.47 -9.68
N TYR A 34 11.81 4.71 -8.73
CA TYR A 34 12.58 3.69 -8.02
C TYR A 34 12.19 2.26 -8.36
N GLU A 35 10.94 2.00 -8.62
CA GLU A 35 10.44 0.64 -8.81
C GLU A 35 9.10 0.60 -9.56
N ASN A 36 8.74 -0.60 -10.01
CA ASN A 36 7.54 -0.87 -10.79
C ASN A 36 7.56 -0.21 -12.18
N GLN A 37 6.44 -0.28 -12.84
CA GLN A 37 6.18 0.37 -14.14
C GLN A 37 4.71 0.77 -14.19
N PRO A 38 4.38 1.83 -14.95
CA PRO A 38 2.99 2.21 -15.15
C PRO A 38 2.19 1.05 -15.76
N PRO A 39 0.89 1.00 -15.50
CA PRO A 39 0.02 0.01 -16.12
C PRO A 39 0.10 0.12 -17.65
N SER A 40 0.28 -1.01 -18.32
CA SER A 40 0.49 -1.08 -19.78
C SER A 40 -0.73 -0.61 -20.58
N SER A 41 -1.93 -0.73 -20.02
CA SER A 41 -3.18 -0.24 -20.60
C SER A 41 -4.29 -0.17 -19.53
N LEU A 42 -5.34 0.60 -19.84
CA LEU A 42 -6.55 0.62 -19.01
C LEU A 42 -7.19 -0.77 -18.88
N GLU A 43 -7.22 -1.54 -19.95
CA GLU A 43 -7.78 -2.89 -19.95
C GLU A 43 -6.99 -3.83 -19.04
N TRP A 44 -5.66 -3.76 -19.07
CA TRP A 44 -4.80 -4.48 -18.15
C TRP A 44 -5.12 -4.12 -16.69
N LEU A 45 -5.27 -2.81 -16.40
CA LEU A 45 -5.58 -2.34 -15.05
C LEU A 45 -6.97 -2.80 -14.59
N ARG A 46 -7.98 -2.75 -15.46
CA ARG A 46 -9.32 -3.29 -15.16
C ARG A 46 -9.27 -4.78 -14.81
N THR A 47 -8.57 -5.57 -15.62
CA THR A 47 -8.40 -7.01 -15.38
C THR A 47 -7.69 -7.26 -14.05
N ARG A 48 -6.63 -6.51 -13.75
CA ARG A 48 -5.93 -6.58 -12.48
C ARG A 48 -6.85 -6.23 -11.30
N TYR A 49 -7.64 -5.16 -11.41
CA TYR A 49 -8.56 -4.73 -10.37
C TYR A 49 -9.68 -5.72 -10.14
N THR A 50 -10.25 -6.29 -11.20
CA THR A 50 -11.23 -7.40 -11.10
C THR A 50 -10.65 -8.58 -10.32
N LYS A 51 -9.40 -8.96 -10.59
CA LYS A 51 -8.72 -10.01 -9.82
C LYS A 51 -8.53 -9.62 -8.35
N LEU A 52 -8.08 -8.41 -8.07
CA LEU A 52 -7.86 -7.94 -6.71
C LEU A 52 -9.18 -7.77 -5.93
N GLU A 53 -10.29 -7.54 -6.61
CA GLU A 53 -11.63 -7.44 -6.02
C GLU A 53 -12.12 -8.76 -5.42
N THR A 54 -11.52 -9.91 -5.78
CA THR A 54 -11.78 -11.20 -5.11
C THR A 54 -11.33 -11.23 -3.65
N ARG A 55 -10.45 -10.31 -3.24
CA ARG A 55 -9.94 -10.13 -1.87
C ARG A 55 -9.11 -11.27 -1.33
N CYS A 56 -8.80 -12.28 -2.11
CA CYS A 56 -8.01 -13.42 -1.66
C CYS A 56 -7.18 -14.04 -2.79
N SER A 57 -6.12 -14.75 -2.40
CA SER A 57 -5.38 -15.63 -3.32
C SER A 57 -6.22 -16.84 -3.72
N ALA A 58 -5.87 -17.47 -4.84
CA ALA A 58 -6.60 -18.64 -5.36
C ALA A 58 -6.58 -19.83 -4.37
N ASP A 59 -5.54 -19.96 -3.55
CA ASP A 59 -5.40 -20.99 -2.52
C ASP A 59 -6.00 -20.58 -1.16
N GLY A 60 -6.59 -19.38 -1.06
CA GLY A 60 -7.19 -18.84 0.15
C GLY A 60 -6.22 -18.48 1.30
N ARG A 61 -4.91 -18.56 1.07
CA ARG A 61 -3.90 -18.31 2.11
C ARG A 61 -3.63 -16.85 2.37
N GLU A 62 -3.95 -15.98 1.43
CA GLU A 62 -3.73 -14.54 1.50
C GLU A 62 -5.05 -13.79 1.37
N GLN A 63 -5.21 -12.74 2.16
CA GLN A 63 -6.24 -11.74 1.93
C GLN A 63 -5.58 -10.53 1.25
N TRP A 64 -6.16 -10.08 0.15
CA TRP A 64 -5.70 -8.94 -0.62
C TRP A 64 -6.58 -7.73 -0.33
N LEU A 65 -6.07 -6.86 0.51
CA LEU A 65 -6.79 -5.67 0.96
C LEU A 65 -6.24 -4.45 0.23
N ASN A 66 -7.04 -3.89 -0.67
CA ASN A 66 -6.64 -2.76 -1.51
C ASN A 66 -7.66 -1.65 -1.34
N TRP A 67 -7.19 -0.43 -1.08
CA TRP A 67 -8.03 0.77 -1.02
C TRP A 67 -7.47 1.84 -1.96
N VAL A 68 -8.34 2.50 -2.67
CA VAL A 68 -8.02 3.75 -3.35
C VAL A 68 -8.19 4.92 -2.37
N ILE A 69 -7.43 5.99 -2.58
CA ILE A 69 -7.43 7.18 -1.72
C ILE A 69 -8.20 8.28 -2.44
N ARG A 70 -9.38 8.65 -1.93
CA ARG A 70 -10.20 9.75 -2.45
C ARG A 70 -10.09 10.97 -1.55
N VAL A 71 -9.76 12.11 -2.12
CA VAL A 71 -9.76 13.40 -1.40
C VAL A 71 -11.14 14.09 -1.46
N PRO A 72 -11.43 15.09 -0.60
CA PRO A 72 -12.73 15.77 -0.56
C PRO A 72 -13.17 16.42 -1.87
N THR A 73 -12.25 16.70 -2.78
CA THR A 73 -12.52 17.18 -4.14
C THR A 73 -13.05 16.09 -5.08
N SER A 74 -13.33 14.91 -4.55
CA SER A 74 -13.77 13.71 -5.28
C SER A 74 -12.71 13.05 -6.19
N GLU A 75 -11.47 13.51 -6.13
CA GLU A 75 -10.34 13.00 -6.93
C GLU A 75 -9.71 11.78 -6.26
N LEU A 76 -9.37 10.73 -7.03
CA LEU A 76 -8.49 9.67 -6.60
C LEU A 76 -7.04 10.11 -6.76
N ILE A 77 -6.23 9.86 -5.74
CA ILE A 77 -4.84 10.34 -5.70
C ILE A 77 -3.79 9.24 -5.54
N GLY A 78 -4.22 7.99 -5.41
CA GLY A 78 -3.34 6.85 -5.19
C GLY A 78 -4.04 5.69 -4.51
N TYR A 79 -3.25 4.77 -3.99
CA TYR A 79 -3.76 3.61 -3.26
C TYR A 79 -2.88 3.22 -2.07
N VAL A 80 -3.45 2.44 -1.16
CA VAL A 80 -2.76 1.65 -0.14
C VAL A 80 -3.20 0.21 -0.25
N GLN A 81 -2.30 -0.73 -0.04
CA GLN A 81 -2.60 -2.17 -0.11
C GLN A 81 -1.91 -2.96 0.98
N ALA A 82 -2.52 -4.09 1.34
CA ALA A 82 -1.95 -5.07 2.23
C ALA A 82 -2.22 -6.48 1.73
N THR A 83 -1.19 -7.32 1.72
CA THR A 83 -1.32 -8.78 1.59
C THR A 83 -1.24 -9.37 2.98
N VAL A 84 -2.39 -9.82 3.50
CA VAL A 84 -2.52 -10.31 4.87
C VAL A 84 -2.44 -11.82 4.90
N ARG A 85 -1.62 -12.33 5.82
CA ARG A 85 -1.51 -13.73 6.24
C ARG A 85 -1.74 -13.83 7.75
N PRO A 86 -1.92 -15.01 8.34
CA PRO A 86 -2.15 -15.13 9.77
C PRO A 86 -1.09 -14.39 10.61
N GLY A 87 -1.51 -13.31 11.28
CA GLY A 87 -0.70 -12.52 12.18
C GLY A 87 0.24 -11.48 11.56
N HIS A 88 0.43 -11.44 10.24
CA HIS A 88 1.32 -10.47 9.59
C HIS A 88 0.78 -9.97 8.24
N ALA A 89 1.28 -8.84 7.78
CA ALA A 89 0.93 -8.30 6.47
C ALA A 89 2.13 -7.62 5.79
N ALA A 90 2.24 -7.83 4.48
CA ALA A 90 3.07 -7.01 3.61
C ALA A 90 2.24 -5.82 3.12
N ILE A 91 2.80 -4.62 3.21
CA ILE A 91 2.11 -3.39 2.79
C ILE A 91 2.85 -2.68 1.64
N ALA A 92 2.08 -2.01 0.80
CA ALA A 92 2.60 -1.11 -0.22
C ALA A 92 1.62 0.05 -0.46
N TYR A 93 2.10 1.13 -1.07
CA TYR A 93 1.31 2.32 -1.35
C TYR A 93 1.95 3.14 -2.47
N GLU A 94 1.11 3.81 -3.24
CA GLU A 94 1.54 4.80 -4.24
C GLU A 94 0.60 6.00 -4.25
N LEU A 95 1.15 7.18 -4.46
CA LEU A 95 0.42 8.43 -4.62
C LEU A 95 0.94 9.20 -5.84
N SER A 96 0.02 9.86 -6.55
CA SER A 96 0.36 10.88 -7.56
C SER A 96 1.35 11.90 -6.98
N SER A 97 2.35 12.26 -7.77
CA SER A 97 3.41 13.20 -7.38
C SER A 97 2.87 14.58 -7.01
N ALA A 98 1.76 14.99 -7.60
CA ALA A 98 1.07 16.25 -7.28
C ALA A 98 0.60 16.34 -5.81
N HIS A 99 0.52 15.20 -5.12
CA HIS A 99 0.03 15.10 -3.75
C HIS A 99 1.12 14.78 -2.72
N TRP A 100 2.39 14.71 -3.14
CA TRP A 100 3.51 14.49 -2.23
C TRP A 100 3.77 15.67 -1.29
N GLY A 101 4.46 15.41 -0.19
CA GLY A 101 4.85 16.44 0.79
C GLY A 101 3.71 16.99 1.65
N ARG A 102 2.46 16.59 1.40
CA ARG A 102 1.27 17.10 2.12
C ARG A 102 0.82 16.22 3.29
N GLY A 103 1.58 15.15 3.61
CA GLY A 103 1.24 14.21 4.68
C GLY A 103 0.10 13.24 4.37
N LEU A 104 -0.46 13.26 3.14
CA LEU A 104 -1.58 12.38 2.75
C LEU A 104 -1.16 10.91 2.74
N GLY A 105 -0.01 10.57 2.16
CA GLY A 105 0.51 9.20 2.16
C GLY A 105 0.73 8.65 3.57
N HIS A 106 1.36 9.43 4.46
CA HIS A 106 1.52 9.06 5.86
C HIS A 106 0.17 8.80 6.54
N GLY A 107 -0.80 9.70 6.34
CA GLY A 107 -2.15 9.53 6.90
C GLY A 107 -2.85 8.28 6.37
N ALA A 108 -2.78 8.03 5.06
CA ALA A 108 -3.43 6.89 4.41
C ALA A 108 -2.83 5.55 4.91
N VAL A 109 -1.51 5.43 4.94
CA VAL A 109 -0.83 4.23 5.46
C VAL A 109 -1.15 4.04 6.94
N LYS A 110 -1.15 5.10 7.75
CA LYS A 110 -1.52 5.03 9.17
C LYS A 110 -2.96 4.52 9.36
N ALA A 111 -3.91 5.03 8.60
CA ALA A 111 -5.31 4.60 8.66
C ALA A 111 -5.47 3.12 8.26
N MET A 112 -4.78 2.68 7.20
CA MET A 112 -4.72 1.27 6.82
C MET A 112 -4.12 0.40 7.94
N ILE A 113 -3.01 0.82 8.56
CA ILE A 113 -2.38 0.07 9.66
C ILE A 113 -3.37 -0.11 10.82
N SER A 114 -4.06 0.96 11.23
CA SER A 114 -5.09 0.85 12.29
C SER A 114 -6.16 -0.18 11.94
N GLU A 115 -6.67 -0.15 10.70
CA GLU A 115 -7.63 -1.14 10.20
C GLU A 115 -7.10 -2.57 10.27
N LEU A 116 -5.85 -2.78 9.82
CA LEU A 116 -5.20 -4.10 9.83
C LEU A 116 -5.05 -4.67 11.24
N VAL A 117 -4.65 -3.83 12.20
CA VAL A 117 -4.48 -4.24 13.60
C VAL A 117 -5.82 -4.53 14.27
N GLU A 118 -6.79 -3.63 14.15
CA GLU A 118 -8.07 -3.71 14.83
C GLU A 118 -8.98 -4.81 14.29
N HIS A 119 -9.08 -4.92 12.96
CA HIS A 119 -10.06 -5.80 12.32
C HIS A 119 -9.47 -7.07 11.71
N TYR A 120 -8.22 -7.05 11.27
CA TYR A 120 -7.56 -8.22 10.67
C TYR A 120 -6.56 -8.90 11.61
N LYS A 121 -6.39 -8.37 12.84
CA LYS A 121 -5.55 -8.96 13.90
C LYS A 121 -4.08 -9.12 13.47
N VAL A 122 -3.61 -8.24 12.59
CA VAL A 122 -2.21 -8.17 12.19
C VAL A 122 -1.36 -7.73 13.38
N ARG A 123 -0.25 -8.41 13.60
CA ARG A 123 0.69 -8.15 14.70
C ARG A 123 2.03 -7.64 14.22
N SER A 124 2.41 -8.00 13.00
CA SER A 124 3.64 -7.49 12.38
C SER A 124 3.40 -7.06 10.93
N LEU A 125 4.07 -6.00 10.52
CA LEU A 125 3.97 -5.40 9.20
C LEU A 125 5.34 -5.38 8.54
N PHE A 126 5.35 -5.59 7.23
CA PHE A 126 6.55 -5.58 6.41
C PHE A 126 6.33 -4.68 5.19
N ALA A 127 7.39 -3.98 4.79
CA ALA A 127 7.44 -3.24 3.54
C ALA A 127 8.81 -3.44 2.90
N VAL A 128 8.82 -3.81 1.62
CA VAL A 128 10.04 -3.88 0.80
C VAL A 128 10.05 -2.66 -0.11
N LEU A 129 11.17 -1.98 -0.20
CA LEU A 129 11.34 -0.79 -1.03
C LEU A 129 12.79 -0.60 -1.45
N LYS A 130 13.05 0.14 -2.51
CA LYS A 130 14.42 0.49 -2.90
C LYS A 130 15.03 1.41 -1.85
N ARG A 131 16.27 1.14 -1.48
CA ARG A 131 17.04 1.90 -0.46
C ARG A 131 17.08 3.39 -0.75
N ASP A 132 17.17 3.76 -2.03
CA ASP A 132 17.28 5.14 -2.49
C ASP A 132 15.95 5.90 -2.45
N ASN A 133 14.83 5.20 -2.25
CA ASN A 133 13.52 5.82 -2.05
C ASN A 133 13.39 6.40 -0.64
N LEU A 134 14.19 7.43 -0.37
CA LEU A 134 14.25 8.09 0.94
C LEU A 134 12.91 8.68 1.39
N ARG A 135 12.03 8.99 0.44
CA ARG A 135 10.66 9.48 0.76
C ARG A 135 9.85 8.40 1.45
N SER A 136 9.84 7.20 0.89
CA SER A 136 9.14 6.05 1.48
C SER A 136 9.80 5.56 2.77
N VAL A 137 11.14 5.52 2.82
CA VAL A 137 11.88 5.20 4.06
C VAL A 137 11.45 6.11 5.21
N ARG A 138 11.50 7.44 5.01
CA ARG A 138 11.13 8.42 6.04
C ARG A 138 9.66 8.35 6.43
N LEU A 139 8.77 8.00 5.50
CA LEU A 139 7.35 7.80 5.78
C LEU A 139 7.17 6.62 6.73
N LEU A 140 7.79 5.49 6.43
CA LEU A 140 7.71 4.27 7.25
C LEU A 140 8.36 4.47 8.62
N GLU A 141 9.52 5.11 8.70
CA GLU A 141 10.18 5.44 9.99
C GLU A 141 9.25 6.26 10.91
N ARG A 142 8.55 7.25 10.37
CA ARG A 142 7.55 8.05 11.14
C ARG A 142 6.35 7.22 11.61
N LEU A 143 6.09 6.09 10.97
CA LEU A 143 5.05 5.13 11.36
C LEU A 143 5.60 4.05 12.30
N GLY A 144 6.86 4.16 12.72
CA GLY A 144 7.47 3.24 13.67
C GLY A 144 8.08 1.99 13.03
N PHE A 145 8.26 1.97 11.72
CA PHE A 145 9.02 0.91 11.06
C PHE A 145 10.51 1.12 11.29
N SER A 146 11.24 0.03 11.40
CA SER A 146 12.69 -0.03 11.44
C SER A 146 13.24 -1.00 10.41
N LEU A 147 14.51 -0.87 10.07
CA LEU A 147 15.18 -1.83 9.20
C LEU A 147 15.13 -3.22 9.82
N ALA A 148 14.77 -4.19 9.00
CA ALA A 148 14.76 -5.60 9.39
C ALA A 148 16.17 -6.14 9.59
N SER A 149 16.31 -7.24 10.36
CA SER A 149 17.58 -7.93 10.50
C SER A 149 18.03 -8.59 9.18
N PRO A 150 19.33 -8.92 9.03
CA PRO A 150 19.81 -9.66 7.86
C PRO A 150 19.07 -10.97 7.63
N GLU A 151 18.74 -11.69 8.69
CA GLU A 151 17.99 -12.97 8.61
C GLU A 151 16.58 -12.74 8.06
N GLN A 152 15.91 -11.67 8.48
CA GLN A 152 14.59 -11.29 7.96
C GLN A 152 14.66 -10.89 6.48
N HIS A 153 15.70 -10.16 6.05
CA HIS A 153 15.93 -9.84 4.63
C HIS A 153 15.98 -11.11 3.77
N VAL A 154 16.75 -12.11 4.20
CA VAL A 154 16.85 -13.39 3.49
C VAL A 154 15.50 -14.13 3.47
N ALA A 155 14.80 -14.18 4.60
CA ALA A 155 13.51 -14.86 4.72
C ALA A 155 12.43 -14.24 3.80
N HIS A 156 12.45 -12.93 3.61
CA HIS A 156 11.53 -12.18 2.74
C HIS A 156 12.03 -11.97 1.31
N LYS A 157 13.19 -12.55 0.95
CA LYS A 157 13.77 -12.50 -0.41
C LYS A 157 13.92 -11.07 -0.95
N ALA A 158 14.31 -10.12 -0.10
CA ALA A 158 14.62 -8.77 -0.55
C ALA A 158 15.82 -8.80 -1.51
N GLU A 159 15.70 -8.11 -2.64
CA GLU A 159 16.71 -8.09 -3.70
C GLU A 159 17.84 -7.12 -3.38
N VAL A 160 18.92 -7.21 -4.18
CA VAL A 160 20.04 -6.25 -4.10
C VAL A 160 19.53 -4.83 -4.38
N GLY A 161 19.86 -3.89 -3.48
CA GLY A 161 19.37 -2.52 -3.55
C GLY A 161 18.04 -2.26 -2.86
N GLU A 162 17.38 -3.30 -2.36
CA GLU A 162 16.18 -3.19 -1.55
C GLU A 162 16.49 -3.20 -0.05
N VAL A 163 15.57 -2.64 0.70
CA VAL A 163 15.52 -2.73 2.16
C VAL A 163 14.15 -3.29 2.57
N LEU A 164 14.19 -4.17 3.55
CA LEU A 164 13.00 -4.63 4.25
C LEU A 164 12.84 -3.78 5.51
N MET A 165 11.70 -3.18 5.68
CA MET A 165 11.33 -2.48 6.92
C MET A 165 10.21 -3.25 7.62
N CYS A 166 10.28 -3.34 8.94
CA CYS A 166 9.30 -4.06 9.75
C CYS A 166 8.78 -3.20 10.91
N HIS A 167 7.56 -3.49 11.34
CA HIS A 167 6.92 -2.85 12.47
C HIS A 167 6.12 -3.89 13.26
N GLU A 168 6.41 -4.01 14.57
CA GLU A 168 5.64 -4.83 15.48
C GLU A 168 4.50 -4.02 16.10
N CYS A 169 3.28 -4.44 15.79
CA CYS A 169 2.08 -3.79 16.29
C CYS A 169 1.84 -4.22 17.76
N ARG A 170 2.09 -3.32 18.70
CA ARG A 170 1.76 -3.57 20.11
C ARG A 170 0.25 -3.65 20.28
N ARG A 171 -0.24 -4.62 21.03
CA ARG A 171 -1.62 -4.61 21.51
C ARG A 171 -1.77 -3.41 22.45
N ALA A 172 -2.75 -2.55 22.15
CA ALA A 172 -3.22 -1.61 23.15
C ALA A 172 -3.91 -2.35 24.30
#